data_b16df7e58d471e6a8d66e9b0f8fe3cb3
#
_entry.id   b16df7e58d471e6a8d66e9b0f8fe3cb3
#
_cell.length_a   1.000
_cell.length_b   1.000
_cell.length_c   1.000
_cell.angle_alpha   90.00
_cell.angle_beta   90.00
_cell.angle_gamma   90.00
#
_symmetry.space_group_name_H-M   'P 1'
#
loop_
_entity.id
_entity.type
_entity.pdbx_description
1 polymer ?
#
loop_
_entity_poly.entity_id
_entity_poly.type
_entity_poly.pdbx_seq_one_letter_code
_entity_poly.pdbx_strand_id
1 'polypeptide(L)'
;MWRSENEQEQEKNIAWSEGVVIYFHEDFLGENLLQSDEAIRLRQVFHKSLRGMEFTEQSAITLKKLMLDLLPMDGFDGILHLLKILNFISNTKEYQILASPGYTNTLREADTERMFKVYAYVMKNFKQKMVLADLAKLTNMTPTSFSRYFKQHANKSFSDFVSEIRIGHA
;
A
#
# COMPACT_ATOMS: atom_id res chain seq x y z
N MET A 1 20.78 2.52 52.40
CA MET A 1 21.42 2.30 51.07
C MET A 1 20.70 1.08 50.46
N TRP A 2 19.61 1.31 49.76
CA TRP A 2 18.84 0.28 49.07
C TRP A 2 19.06 0.49 47.58
N ARG A 3 19.82 -0.42 46.93
CA ARG A 3 19.90 -0.53 45.49
C ARG A 3 18.84 -1.51 45.06
N SER A 4 17.94 -1.08 44.25
CA SER A 4 16.95 -1.90 43.55
C SER A 4 17.64 -2.64 42.40
N GLU A 5 17.70 -3.96 42.46
CA GLU A 5 18.27 -4.86 41.45
C GLU A 5 17.25 -5.24 40.35
N ASN A 6 16.37 -4.32 39.92
CA ASN A 6 15.34 -4.64 38.95
C ASN A 6 15.38 -3.80 37.66
N GLU A 7 16.54 -3.31 37.23
CA GLU A 7 16.69 -2.53 35.99
C GLU A 7 17.34 -3.28 34.82
N GLN A 8 17.48 -4.60 34.86
CA GLN A 8 18.23 -5.33 33.82
C GLN A 8 17.42 -6.33 32.99
N GLU A 9 16.10 -6.36 33.00
CA GLU A 9 15.32 -7.26 32.12
C GLU A 9 14.09 -6.58 31.48
N GLN A 10 14.27 -5.46 30.80
CA GLN A 10 13.32 -4.98 29.81
C GLN A 10 14.04 -4.65 28.49
N GLU A 11 14.78 -5.60 27.94
CA GLU A 11 14.89 -5.66 26.49
C GLU A 11 13.50 -5.95 25.94
N LYS A 12 12.78 -4.87 25.63
CA LYS A 12 11.54 -4.96 24.85
C LYS A 12 11.86 -5.72 23.59
N ASN A 13 11.38 -6.95 23.50
CA ASN A 13 11.21 -7.68 22.25
C ASN A 13 10.36 -6.79 21.34
N ILE A 14 10.99 -5.91 20.59
CA ILE A 14 10.34 -5.15 19.52
C ILE A 14 10.09 -6.18 18.44
N ALA A 15 8.89 -6.75 18.43
CA ALA A 15 8.45 -7.61 17.36
C ALA A 15 8.39 -6.76 16.08
N TRP A 16 9.39 -6.91 15.23
CA TRP A 16 9.39 -6.29 13.91
C TRP A 16 8.32 -7.00 13.07
N SER A 17 7.40 -6.22 12.54
CA SER A 17 6.41 -6.70 11.57
C SER A 17 6.81 -6.18 10.20
N GLU A 18 7.12 -7.07 9.28
CA GLU A 18 7.37 -6.74 7.88
C GLU A 18 6.09 -6.91 7.08
N GLY A 19 5.83 -5.95 6.18
CA GLY A 19 4.67 -5.97 5.31
C GLY A 19 5.02 -5.52 3.89
N VAL A 20 4.40 -6.14 2.90
CA VAL A 20 4.47 -5.71 1.50
C VAL A 20 3.19 -4.98 1.17
N VAL A 21 3.32 -3.78 0.60
CA VAL A 21 2.18 -2.97 0.15
C VAL A 21 2.37 -2.66 -1.33
N ILE A 22 1.33 -2.92 -2.12
CA ILE A 22 1.31 -2.60 -3.55
C ILE A 22 0.32 -1.48 -3.76
N TYR A 23 0.78 -0.38 -4.36
CA TYR A 23 -0.05 0.77 -4.71
C TYR A 23 -0.21 0.84 -6.21
N PHE A 24 -1.44 0.87 -6.67
CA PHE A 24 -1.79 1.09 -8.07
C PHE A 24 -3.12 1.84 -8.14
N HIS A 25 -3.36 2.52 -9.26
CA HIS A 25 -4.63 3.14 -9.57
C HIS A 25 -5.46 2.18 -10.41
N GLU A 26 -6.78 2.13 -10.21
CA GLU A 26 -7.64 1.24 -11.00
C GLU A 26 -7.56 1.51 -12.50
N ASP A 27 -7.34 2.78 -12.90
CA ASP A 27 -7.21 3.20 -14.29
C ASP A 27 -5.88 2.75 -14.95
N PHE A 28 -4.92 2.15 -14.21
CA PHE A 28 -3.64 1.73 -14.79
C PHE A 28 -3.80 0.72 -15.92
N LEU A 29 -4.92 0.02 -15.96
CA LEU A 29 -5.27 -0.95 -17.01
C LEU A 29 -5.89 -0.28 -18.24
N GLY A 30 -6.25 1.00 -18.15
CA GLY A 30 -7.00 1.71 -19.17
C GLY A 30 -8.49 1.33 -19.22
N GLU A 31 -9.31 2.30 -19.62
CA GLU A 31 -10.77 2.14 -19.64
C GLU A 31 -11.22 0.98 -20.55
N ASN A 32 -10.59 0.80 -21.70
CA ASN A 32 -10.99 -0.20 -22.68
C ASN A 32 -10.90 -1.63 -22.07
N LEU A 33 -9.84 -1.94 -21.34
CA LEU A 33 -9.69 -3.25 -20.71
C LEU A 33 -10.68 -3.42 -19.56
N LEU A 34 -10.84 -2.39 -18.73
CA LEU A 34 -11.75 -2.46 -17.60
C LEU A 34 -13.23 -2.57 -18.03
N GLN A 35 -13.60 -2.03 -19.19
CA GLN A 35 -14.96 -2.13 -19.70
C GLN A 35 -15.26 -3.44 -20.45
N SER A 36 -14.25 -4.23 -20.74
CA SER A 36 -14.43 -5.51 -21.44
C SER A 36 -15.16 -6.55 -20.58
N ASP A 37 -15.77 -7.52 -21.24
CA ASP A 37 -16.49 -8.63 -20.57
C ASP A 37 -15.54 -9.51 -19.75
N GLU A 38 -14.29 -9.64 -20.20
CA GLU A 38 -13.25 -10.40 -19.52
C GLU A 38 -12.88 -9.78 -18.15
N ALA A 39 -13.02 -8.46 -18.00
CA ALA A 39 -12.73 -7.74 -16.76
C ALA A 39 -13.90 -7.68 -15.77
N ILE A 40 -15.05 -8.30 -16.04
CA ILE A 40 -16.25 -8.20 -15.19
C ILE A 40 -15.99 -8.62 -13.75
N ARG A 41 -15.21 -9.70 -13.53
CA ARG A 41 -14.83 -10.16 -12.19
C ARG A 41 -13.88 -9.20 -11.49
N LEU A 42 -12.97 -8.58 -12.23
CA LEU A 42 -12.04 -7.61 -11.70
C LEU A 42 -12.76 -6.33 -11.24
N ARG A 43 -13.71 -5.82 -12.06
CA ARG A 43 -14.58 -4.70 -11.64
C ARG A 43 -15.35 -5.00 -10.35
N GLN A 44 -15.86 -6.23 -10.21
CA GLN A 44 -16.52 -6.65 -8.98
C GLN A 44 -15.58 -6.66 -7.77
N VAL A 45 -14.32 -7.03 -7.97
CA VAL A 45 -13.29 -6.95 -6.91
C VAL A 45 -13.05 -5.50 -6.51
N PHE A 46 -12.84 -4.59 -7.46
CA PHE A 46 -12.64 -3.17 -7.16
C PHE A 46 -13.83 -2.59 -6.39
N HIS A 47 -15.05 -2.89 -6.81
CA HIS A 47 -16.25 -2.46 -6.07
C HIS A 47 -16.32 -3.05 -4.65
N LYS A 48 -15.98 -4.33 -4.46
CA LYS A 48 -15.97 -4.96 -3.13
C LYS A 48 -14.85 -4.43 -2.25
N SER A 49 -13.68 -4.12 -2.82
CA SER A 49 -12.51 -3.62 -2.10
C SER A 49 -12.73 -2.25 -1.45
N LEU A 50 -13.69 -1.46 -1.92
CA LEU A 50 -14.12 -0.22 -1.26
C LEU A 50 -14.59 -0.44 0.19
N ARG A 51 -15.04 -1.64 0.50
CA ARG A 51 -15.48 -2.05 1.84
C ARG A 51 -14.40 -2.81 2.62
N GLY A 52 -13.20 -2.93 2.08
CA GLY A 52 -12.13 -3.77 2.60
C GLY A 52 -12.41 -5.25 2.36
N MET A 53 -11.39 -5.96 1.87
CA MET A 53 -11.41 -7.41 1.68
C MET A 53 -10.26 -8.00 2.48
N GLU A 54 -10.56 -8.96 3.34
CA GLU A 54 -9.57 -9.76 4.05
C GLU A 54 -9.58 -11.17 3.47
N PHE A 55 -8.42 -11.63 3.03
CA PHE A 55 -8.26 -12.98 2.49
C PHE A 55 -7.87 -13.94 3.60
N THR A 56 -8.45 -15.12 3.58
CA THR A 56 -8.31 -16.12 4.64
C THR A 56 -7.70 -17.41 4.09
N GLU A 57 -7.26 -18.28 5.01
CA GLU A 57 -6.81 -19.63 4.71
C GLU A 57 -5.76 -19.72 3.59
N GLN A 58 -6.00 -20.60 2.61
CA GLN A 58 -5.06 -20.85 1.52
C GLN A 58 -4.91 -19.65 0.58
N SER A 59 -5.96 -18.83 0.42
CA SER A 59 -5.90 -17.61 -0.38
C SER A 59 -4.94 -16.58 0.20
N ALA A 60 -4.89 -16.41 1.52
CA ALA A 60 -3.94 -15.52 2.18
C ALA A 60 -2.48 -15.98 1.96
N ILE A 61 -2.22 -17.28 2.09
CA ILE A 61 -0.89 -17.87 1.85
C ILE A 61 -0.46 -17.65 0.40
N THR A 62 -1.35 -17.91 -0.54
CA THR A 62 -1.07 -17.75 -1.98
C THR A 62 -0.82 -16.30 -2.35
N LEU A 63 -1.64 -15.37 -1.84
CA LEU A 63 -1.45 -13.94 -2.05
C LEU A 63 -0.13 -13.44 -1.47
N LYS A 64 0.20 -13.84 -0.24
CA LYS A 64 1.49 -13.50 0.37
C LYS A 64 2.65 -13.92 -0.55
N LYS A 65 2.63 -15.15 -1.06
CA LYS A 65 3.65 -15.64 -1.99
C LYS A 65 3.71 -14.78 -3.26
N LEU A 66 2.57 -14.55 -3.91
CA LEU A 66 2.51 -13.74 -5.13
C LEU A 66 3.02 -12.30 -4.90
N MET A 67 2.70 -11.70 -3.76
CA MET A 67 3.19 -10.36 -3.42
C MET A 67 4.71 -10.33 -3.17
N LEU A 68 5.27 -11.36 -2.52
CA LEU A 68 6.71 -11.48 -2.34
C LEU A 68 7.43 -11.73 -3.66
N ASP A 69 6.86 -12.56 -4.53
CA ASP A 69 7.41 -12.86 -5.86
C ASP A 69 7.46 -11.60 -6.76
N LEU A 70 6.61 -10.59 -6.51
CA LEU A 70 6.59 -9.32 -7.23
C LEU A 70 7.79 -8.42 -6.88
N LEU A 71 8.33 -8.50 -5.65
CA LEU A 71 9.35 -7.57 -5.16
C LEU A 71 10.60 -7.45 -6.04
N PRO A 72 11.16 -8.56 -6.60
CA PRO A 72 12.32 -8.48 -7.47
C PRO A 72 12.00 -8.17 -8.94
N MET A 73 10.74 -7.99 -9.30
CA MET A 73 10.32 -7.81 -10.70
C MET A 73 10.29 -6.35 -11.11
N ASP A 74 10.81 -6.04 -12.28
CA ASP A 74 10.85 -4.70 -12.84
C ASP A 74 10.07 -4.61 -14.17
N GLY A 75 9.77 -3.38 -14.58
CA GLY A 75 9.23 -3.07 -15.89
C GLY A 75 7.92 -3.81 -16.19
N PHE A 76 7.82 -4.37 -17.39
CA PHE A 76 6.60 -5.02 -17.86
C PHE A 76 6.32 -6.35 -17.15
N ASP A 77 7.34 -7.06 -16.69
CA ASP A 77 7.17 -8.30 -15.92
C ASP A 77 6.47 -8.04 -14.59
N GLY A 78 6.79 -6.91 -13.93
CA GLY A 78 6.08 -6.47 -12.73
C GLY A 78 4.60 -6.20 -13.00
N ILE A 79 4.26 -5.58 -14.13
CA ILE A 79 2.87 -5.35 -14.56
C ILE A 79 2.15 -6.68 -14.78
N LEU A 80 2.75 -7.60 -15.52
CA LEU A 80 2.18 -8.92 -15.75
C LEU A 80 1.95 -9.69 -14.45
N HIS A 81 2.87 -9.59 -13.52
CA HIS A 81 2.73 -10.25 -12.22
C HIS A 81 1.65 -9.59 -11.36
N LEU A 82 1.51 -8.26 -11.38
CA LEU A 82 0.40 -7.57 -10.74
C LEU A 82 -0.95 -8.02 -11.32
N LEU A 83 -1.06 -8.15 -12.64
CA LEU A 83 -2.26 -8.69 -13.29
C LEU A 83 -2.55 -10.11 -12.83
N LYS A 84 -1.52 -10.95 -12.63
CA LYS A 84 -1.68 -12.30 -12.07
C LYS A 84 -2.23 -12.27 -10.65
N ILE A 85 -1.76 -11.34 -9.81
CA ILE A 85 -2.31 -11.13 -8.45
C ILE A 85 -3.79 -10.74 -8.53
N LEU A 86 -4.13 -9.75 -9.36
CA LEU A 86 -5.51 -9.29 -9.53
C LEU A 86 -6.43 -10.36 -10.09
N ASN A 87 -5.94 -11.17 -11.03
CA ASN A 87 -6.67 -12.31 -11.55
C ASN A 87 -6.91 -13.37 -10.46
N PHE A 88 -5.91 -13.66 -9.62
CA PHE A 88 -6.10 -14.56 -8.48
C PHE A 88 -7.17 -14.04 -7.52
N ILE A 89 -7.10 -12.76 -7.13
CA ILE A 89 -8.10 -12.11 -6.26
C ILE A 89 -9.49 -12.19 -6.86
N SER A 90 -9.63 -12.00 -8.18
CA SER A 90 -10.93 -12.03 -8.86
C SER A 90 -11.57 -13.41 -8.96
N ASN A 91 -10.79 -14.47 -8.79
CA ASN A 91 -11.27 -15.84 -8.89
C ASN A 91 -11.39 -16.57 -7.54
N THR A 92 -10.77 -16.05 -6.46
CA THR A 92 -10.88 -16.66 -5.14
C THR A 92 -12.23 -16.36 -4.49
N LYS A 93 -12.67 -17.29 -3.64
CA LYS A 93 -13.89 -17.14 -2.80
C LYS A 93 -13.55 -17.07 -1.30
N GLU A 94 -12.30 -17.30 -0.94
CA GLU A 94 -11.80 -17.32 0.44
C GLU A 94 -11.45 -15.92 0.92
N TYR A 95 -12.46 -15.08 1.07
CA TYR A 95 -12.33 -13.73 1.60
C TYR A 95 -13.56 -13.33 2.40
N GLN A 96 -13.40 -12.38 3.30
CA GLN A 96 -14.48 -11.70 3.99
C GLN A 96 -14.46 -10.19 3.73
N ILE A 97 -15.65 -9.59 3.72
CA ILE A 97 -15.80 -8.15 3.60
C ILE A 97 -15.77 -7.52 5.01
N LEU A 98 -14.92 -6.54 5.22
CA LEU A 98 -14.69 -5.97 6.55
C LEU A 98 -15.76 -4.97 6.98
N ALA A 99 -16.30 -4.18 6.05
CA ALA A 99 -17.28 -3.15 6.36
C ALA A 99 -18.71 -3.54 5.96
N SER A 100 -19.70 -3.05 6.72
CA SER A 100 -21.12 -3.25 6.43
C SER A 100 -21.56 -2.63 5.10
N PRO A 101 -22.68 -3.07 4.48
CA PRO A 101 -23.16 -2.56 3.19
C PRO A 101 -23.42 -1.04 3.14
N GLY A 102 -23.74 -0.42 4.26
CA GLY A 102 -23.97 1.03 4.35
C GLY A 102 -22.70 1.86 4.58
N TYR A 103 -21.53 1.25 4.62
CA TYR A 103 -20.27 1.96 4.81
C TYR A 103 -19.81 2.60 3.51
N THR A 104 -20.00 3.91 3.38
CA THR A 104 -19.45 4.71 2.29
C THR A 104 -18.08 5.26 2.70
N ASN A 105 -17.03 4.82 2.01
CA ASN A 105 -15.65 5.16 2.36
C ASN A 105 -15.15 6.42 1.65
N THR A 106 -15.96 7.46 1.55
CA THR A 106 -15.60 8.72 0.88
C THR A 106 -14.32 9.37 1.43
N LEU A 107 -14.04 9.21 2.73
CA LEU A 107 -12.80 9.71 3.35
C LEU A 107 -11.57 8.88 2.90
N ARG A 108 -11.72 7.57 2.73
CA ARG A 108 -10.63 6.71 2.28
C ARG A 108 -10.33 6.84 0.79
N GLU A 109 -11.32 7.10 -0.04
CA GLU A 109 -11.09 7.40 -1.46
C GLU A 109 -10.20 8.64 -1.61
N ALA A 110 -10.54 9.73 -0.93
CA ALA A 110 -9.72 10.93 -0.93
C ALA A 110 -8.32 10.70 -0.35
N ASP A 111 -8.17 9.85 0.66
CA ASP A 111 -6.88 9.50 1.25
C ASP A 111 -6.07 8.57 0.35
N THR A 112 -6.69 7.62 -0.30
CA THR A 112 -6.05 6.74 -1.29
C THR A 112 -5.53 7.55 -2.48
N GLU A 113 -6.36 8.47 -3.01
CA GLU A 113 -5.95 9.36 -4.09
C GLU A 113 -4.79 10.28 -3.68
N ARG A 114 -4.81 10.81 -2.45
CA ARG A 114 -3.70 11.61 -1.92
C ARG A 114 -2.42 10.83 -1.82
N MET A 115 -2.47 9.61 -1.25
CA MET A 115 -1.30 8.75 -1.14
C MET A 115 -0.77 8.35 -2.52
N PHE A 116 -1.64 8.04 -3.46
CA PHE A 116 -1.25 7.77 -4.84
C PHE A 116 -0.48 8.94 -5.47
N LYS A 117 -0.99 10.18 -5.32
CA LYS A 117 -0.28 11.39 -5.79
C LYS A 117 1.11 11.53 -5.17
N VAL A 118 1.23 11.21 -3.88
CA VAL A 118 2.53 11.23 -3.16
C VAL A 118 3.49 10.20 -3.75
N TYR A 119 3.05 8.95 -3.92
CA TYR A 119 3.88 7.88 -4.48
C TYR A 119 4.29 8.19 -5.92
N ALA A 120 3.36 8.62 -6.77
CA ALA A 120 3.65 9.00 -8.15
C ALA A 120 4.68 10.14 -8.22
N TYR A 121 4.56 11.14 -7.35
CA TYR A 121 5.52 12.23 -7.26
C TYR A 121 6.91 11.72 -6.84
N VAL A 122 6.98 10.86 -5.83
CA VAL A 122 8.24 10.28 -5.36
C VAL A 122 8.89 9.44 -6.44
N MET A 123 8.15 8.54 -7.09
CA MET A 123 8.69 7.68 -8.17
C MET A 123 9.21 8.49 -9.35
N LYS A 124 8.61 9.63 -9.64
CA LYS A 124 9.10 10.54 -10.70
C LYS A 124 10.35 11.33 -10.29
N ASN A 125 10.51 11.63 -8.99
CA ASN A 125 11.49 12.62 -8.53
C ASN A 125 12.52 12.06 -7.53
N PHE A 126 12.53 10.75 -7.20
CA PHE A 126 13.38 10.19 -6.14
C PHE A 126 14.88 10.42 -6.35
N LYS A 127 15.34 10.57 -7.60
CA LYS A 127 16.74 10.88 -7.97
C LYS A 127 17.14 12.31 -7.64
N GLN A 128 16.17 13.20 -7.38
CA GLN A 128 16.38 14.62 -7.12
C GLN A 128 16.16 14.94 -5.64
N LYS A 129 16.58 16.14 -5.22
CA LYS A 129 16.28 16.64 -3.88
C LYS A 129 14.79 16.97 -3.80
N MET A 130 14.04 16.25 -2.99
CA MET A 130 12.62 16.50 -2.72
C MET A 130 12.46 17.33 -1.46
N VAL A 131 11.53 18.28 -1.48
CA VAL A 131 11.23 19.14 -0.33
C VAL A 131 9.84 18.77 0.20
N LEU A 132 9.76 18.54 1.51
CA LEU A 132 8.50 18.16 2.18
C LEU A 132 7.35 19.15 1.90
N ALA A 133 7.69 20.44 1.71
CA ALA A 133 6.72 21.48 1.39
C ALA A 133 5.99 21.25 0.06
N ASP A 134 6.64 20.65 -0.93
CA ASP A 134 6.03 20.39 -2.24
C ASP A 134 4.99 19.29 -2.15
N LEU A 135 5.28 18.24 -1.37
CA LEU A 135 4.31 17.17 -1.11
C LEU A 135 3.13 17.64 -0.24
N ALA A 136 3.42 18.51 0.71
CA ALA A 136 2.38 19.14 1.52
C ALA A 136 1.41 19.96 0.65
N LYS A 137 1.93 20.74 -0.31
CA LYS A 137 1.12 21.45 -1.30
C LYS A 137 0.33 20.49 -2.20
N LEU A 138 0.97 19.42 -2.69
CA LEU A 138 0.34 18.42 -3.54
C LEU A 138 -0.88 17.76 -2.88
N THR A 139 -0.84 17.63 -1.55
CA THR A 139 -1.90 17.01 -0.75
C THR A 139 -2.83 18.02 -0.06
N ASN A 140 -2.67 19.32 -0.32
CA ASN A 140 -3.38 20.41 0.34
C ASN A 140 -3.23 20.38 1.88
N MET A 141 -2.02 20.11 2.37
CA MET A 141 -1.69 20.02 3.78
C MET A 141 -0.58 20.99 4.17
N THR A 142 -0.42 21.24 5.48
CA THR A 142 0.80 21.81 6.01
C THR A 142 1.91 20.75 6.07
N PRO A 143 3.22 21.12 6.05
CA PRO A 143 4.30 20.15 6.17
C PRO A 143 4.19 19.24 7.41
N THR A 144 3.77 19.81 8.54
CA THR A 144 3.57 19.06 9.79
C THR A 144 2.42 18.08 9.69
N SER A 145 1.28 18.50 9.10
CA SER A 145 0.13 17.63 8.88
C SER A 145 0.46 16.51 7.89
N PHE A 146 1.18 16.83 6.82
CA PHE A 146 1.63 15.84 5.85
C PHE A 146 2.56 14.80 6.49
N SER A 147 3.52 15.20 7.32
CA SER A 147 4.42 14.24 7.99
C SER A 147 3.66 13.25 8.86
N ARG A 148 2.66 13.71 9.62
CA ARG A 148 1.81 12.84 10.44
C ARG A 148 0.95 11.92 9.57
N TYR A 149 0.32 12.49 8.56
CA TYR A 149 -0.51 11.78 7.60
C TYR A 149 0.27 10.66 6.91
N PHE A 150 1.45 11.00 6.35
CA PHE A 150 2.29 10.02 5.67
C PHE A 150 2.74 8.90 6.61
N LYS A 151 3.21 9.24 7.82
CA LYS A 151 3.63 8.23 8.81
C LYS A 151 2.48 7.30 9.21
N GLN A 152 1.25 7.80 9.32
CA GLN A 152 0.07 7.00 9.64
C GLN A 152 -0.28 6.01 8.51
N HIS A 153 -0.12 6.41 7.24
CA HIS A 153 -0.52 5.59 6.09
C HIS A 153 0.62 4.68 5.58
N ALA A 154 1.87 5.13 5.65
CA ALA A 154 3.04 4.39 5.19
C ALA A 154 3.77 3.61 6.30
N ASN A 155 3.36 3.78 7.57
CA ASN A 155 3.97 3.21 8.77
C ASN A 155 5.48 3.52 8.94
N LYS A 156 5.97 4.52 8.24
CA LYS A 156 7.37 5.01 8.29
C LYS A 156 7.42 6.50 7.97
N SER A 157 8.54 7.16 8.30
CA SER A 157 8.69 8.57 7.94
C SER A 157 8.85 8.73 6.42
N PHE A 158 8.51 9.92 5.91
CA PHE A 158 8.72 10.23 4.50
C PHE A 158 10.20 10.14 4.09
N SER A 159 11.11 10.56 4.97
CA SER A 159 12.55 10.49 4.72
C SER A 159 13.04 9.05 4.60
N ASP A 160 12.59 8.16 5.48
CA ASP A 160 12.96 6.75 5.46
C ASP A 160 12.43 6.08 4.18
N PHE A 161 11.19 6.36 3.83
CA PHE A 161 10.57 5.87 2.59
C PHE A 161 11.36 6.26 1.33
N VAL A 162 11.75 7.54 1.21
CA VAL A 162 12.56 8.02 0.08
C VAL A 162 13.94 7.36 0.07
N SER A 163 14.54 7.17 1.24
CA SER A 163 15.84 6.52 1.36
C SER A 163 15.79 5.06 0.89
N GLU A 164 14.76 4.32 1.28
CA GLU A 164 14.54 2.94 0.82
C GLU A 164 14.39 2.86 -0.70
N ILE A 165 13.58 3.76 -1.31
CA ILE A 165 13.44 3.80 -2.77
C ILE A 165 14.77 4.07 -3.45
N ARG A 166 15.55 5.02 -2.94
CA ARG A 166 16.87 5.33 -3.51
C ARG A 166 17.85 4.17 -3.43
N ILE A 167 17.85 3.45 -2.30
CA ILE A 167 18.70 2.26 -2.12
C ILE A 167 18.25 1.14 -3.07
N GLY A 168 16.95 0.93 -3.22
CA GLY A 168 16.41 -0.12 -4.09
C GLY A 168 16.62 0.15 -5.59
N HIS A 169 16.96 1.39 -5.97
CA HIS A 169 17.23 1.80 -7.37
C HIS A 169 18.69 2.22 -7.62
N ALA A 170 19.60 1.98 -6.68
CA ALA A 170 21.03 2.24 -6.79
C ALA A 170 21.78 1.06 -7.38
#